data_40ce923b9f466c0120554ee43ec28a6b
#
_entry.id   40ce923b9f466c0120554ee43ec28a6b
#
_cell.length_a   1.000
_cell.length_b   1.000
_cell.length_c   1.000
_cell.angle_alpha   90.00
_cell.angle_beta   90.00
_cell.angle_gamma   90.00
#
_symmetry.space_group_name_H-M   'P 1'
#
loop_
_entity.id
_entity.type
_entity.pdbx_description
1 polymer ?
#
loop_
_entity_poly.entity_id
_entity_poly.type
_entity_poly.pdbx_seq_one_letter_code
_entity_poly.pdbx_strand_id
1 'polypeptide(L)'
;VEKPEFIEFEKVCRNGGILLEESQRNQFKDYVNLLLQWNSRINLVSRRSVENIWTEQILHCLAPWTVVRFPESQRILDLGTGGGLPGIPLAILRPDADIVLLDSVRKKTDALREIVKALGLKRVSVATGRAEELGRSAEFAAAFNSVLARGVAPLEELIRWARPMLARSSRVKVDVRSGQRPFLLEGSTLIALKGGDLAGELRAAAVKTGERDLEVFDLPLLDEVETGLEGKKLVVVRFSWGKTGPV
;
A
#
# COMPACT_ATOMS: atom_id res chain seq x y z
N VAL A 1 23.75 -14.24 -13.94
CA VAL A 1 24.01 -14.24 -12.49
C VAL A 1 23.07 -13.24 -11.86
N GLU A 2 22.31 -13.64 -10.83
CA GLU A 2 21.39 -12.73 -10.12
C GLU A 2 22.17 -11.62 -9.41
N LYS A 3 21.57 -10.42 -9.35
CA LYS A 3 22.21 -9.30 -8.64
C LYS A 3 22.22 -9.57 -7.12
N PRO A 4 23.31 -9.29 -6.39
CA PRO A 4 23.40 -9.53 -4.95
C PRO A 4 22.26 -8.91 -4.14
N GLU A 5 21.83 -7.70 -4.53
CA GLU A 5 20.75 -6.98 -3.85
C GLU A 5 19.41 -7.70 -3.95
N PHE A 6 19.13 -8.39 -5.07
CA PHE A 6 17.92 -9.18 -5.22
C PHE A 6 17.97 -10.46 -4.37
N ILE A 7 19.13 -11.10 -4.27
CA ILE A 7 19.33 -12.30 -3.45
C ILE A 7 19.08 -11.97 -1.98
N GLU A 8 19.62 -10.84 -1.50
CA GLU A 8 19.39 -10.40 -0.12
C GLU A 8 17.93 -10.04 0.14
N PHE A 9 17.30 -9.28 -0.77
CA PHE A 9 15.87 -8.99 -0.72
C PHE A 9 15.03 -10.27 -0.59
N GLU A 10 15.32 -11.28 -1.40
CA GLU A 10 14.58 -12.54 -1.39
C GLU A 10 14.77 -13.32 -0.07
N LYS A 11 15.98 -13.32 0.45
CA LYS A 11 16.31 -13.93 1.74
C LYS A 11 15.52 -13.27 2.88
N VAL A 12 15.47 -11.94 2.90
CA VAL A 12 14.70 -11.17 3.90
C VAL A 12 13.21 -11.46 3.77
N CYS A 13 12.65 -11.47 2.55
CA CYS A 13 11.26 -11.85 2.31
C CYS A 13 10.94 -13.23 2.87
N ARG A 14 11.81 -14.21 2.61
CA ARG A 14 11.64 -15.59 3.10
C ARG A 14 11.66 -15.68 4.62
N ASN A 15 12.58 -14.97 5.28
CA ASN A 15 12.65 -14.89 6.75
C ASN A 15 11.36 -14.30 7.33
N GLY A 16 10.77 -13.30 6.66
CA GLY A 16 9.48 -12.71 7.03
C GLY A 16 8.26 -13.54 6.64
N GLY A 17 8.44 -14.75 6.11
CA GLY A 17 7.33 -15.62 5.71
C GLY A 17 6.71 -15.28 4.34
N ILE A 18 7.34 -14.40 3.55
CA ILE A 18 6.93 -14.08 2.17
C ILE A 18 7.70 -14.99 1.23
N LEU A 19 7.05 -16.05 0.74
CA LEU A 19 7.62 -16.96 -0.23
C LEU A 19 7.23 -16.52 -1.64
N LEU A 20 8.22 -16.14 -2.45
CA LEU A 20 8.00 -15.70 -3.82
C LEU A 20 8.08 -16.90 -4.78
N GLU A 21 7.05 -17.06 -5.60
CA GLU A 21 7.08 -17.99 -6.74
C GLU A 21 8.03 -17.48 -7.82
N GLU A 22 8.47 -18.36 -8.71
CA GLU A 22 9.40 -17.99 -9.80
C GLU A 22 8.82 -16.89 -10.71
N SER A 23 7.54 -16.97 -11.01
CA SER A 23 6.82 -15.96 -11.78
C SER A 23 6.84 -14.58 -11.10
N GLN A 24 6.61 -14.54 -9.78
CA GLN A 24 6.65 -13.33 -8.97
C GLN A 24 8.07 -12.74 -8.89
N ARG A 25 9.09 -13.60 -8.72
CA ARG A 25 10.50 -13.18 -8.73
C ARG A 25 10.85 -12.45 -10.04
N ASN A 26 10.44 -13.03 -11.17
CA ASN A 26 10.65 -12.42 -12.47
C ASN A 26 9.88 -11.10 -12.63
N GLN A 27 8.61 -11.06 -12.22
CA GLN A 27 7.82 -9.83 -12.25
C GLN A 27 8.41 -8.71 -11.37
N PHE A 28 8.97 -9.03 -10.19
CA PHE A 28 9.65 -8.03 -9.37
C PHE A 28 10.91 -7.48 -10.05
N LYS A 29 11.72 -8.33 -10.67
CA LYS A 29 12.91 -7.89 -11.44
C LYS A 29 12.52 -7.00 -12.60
N ASP A 30 11.51 -7.39 -13.36
CA ASP A 30 11.01 -6.62 -14.50
C ASP A 30 10.42 -5.28 -14.04
N TYR A 31 9.65 -5.29 -12.95
CA TYR A 31 9.12 -4.07 -12.35
C TYR A 31 10.22 -3.09 -11.95
N VAL A 32 11.23 -3.54 -11.23
CA VAL A 32 12.35 -2.67 -10.81
C VAL A 32 13.10 -2.12 -12.03
N ASN A 33 13.36 -2.93 -13.05
CA ASN A 33 14.01 -2.48 -14.27
C ASN A 33 13.18 -1.41 -15.00
N LEU A 34 11.88 -1.62 -15.16
CA LEU A 34 10.96 -0.65 -15.77
C LEU A 34 10.86 0.63 -14.94
N LEU A 35 10.73 0.50 -13.62
CA LEU A 35 10.67 1.64 -12.71
C LEU A 35 11.93 2.52 -12.82
N LEU A 36 13.11 1.92 -12.87
CA LEU A 36 14.38 2.64 -13.04
C LEU A 36 14.50 3.30 -14.41
N GLN A 37 14.08 2.62 -15.49
CA GLN A 37 14.03 3.18 -16.84
C GLN A 37 13.14 4.42 -16.91
N TRP A 38 11.94 4.34 -16.33
CA TRP A 38 11.03 5.49 -16.28
C TRP A 38 11.54 6.58 -15.35
N ASN A 39 12.15 6.21 -14.22
CA ASN A 39 12.69 7.18 -13.26
C ASN A 39 13.81 8.06 -13.85
N SER A 40 14.53 7.57 -14.87
CA SER A 40 15.52 8.39 -15.60
C SER A 40 14.88 9.54 -16.41
N ARG A 41 13.58 9.47 -16.69
CA ARG A 41 12.82 10.45 -17.49
C ARG A 41 11.90 11.32 -16.67
N ILE A 42 11.27 10.71 -15.63
CA ILE A 42 10.34 11.37 -14.73
C ILE A 42 10.60 10.88 -13.30
N ASN A 43 10.44 11.75 -12.31
CA ASN A 43 10.67 11.39 -10.90
C ASN A 43 9.52 10.52 -10.36
N LEU A 44 9.66 9.20 -10.45
CA LEU A 44 8.76 8.21 -9.84
C LEU A 44 9.14 7.90 -8.41
N VAL A 45 10.44 7.80 -8.14
CA VAL A 45 11.06 7.62 -6.83
C VAL A 45 12.21 8.61 -6.65
N SER A 46 12.59 8.90 -5.39
CA SER A 46 13.69 9.82 -5.12
C SER A 46 15.02 9.26 -5.64
N ARG A 47 15.96 10.14 -6.00
CA ARG A 47 17.29 9.72 -6.47
C ARG A 47 18.04 8.89 -5.44
N ARG A 48 17.94 9.26 -4.16
CA ARG A 48 18.56 8.53 -3.05
C ARG A 48 18.06 7.09 -2.96
N SER A 49 16.77 6.87 -3.18
CA SER A 49 16.15 5.54 -3.08
C SER A 49 16.44 4.62 -4.28
N VAL A 50 17.07 5.13 -5.35
CA VAL A 50 17.46 4.31 -6.51
C VAL A 50 18.60 3.36 -6.16
N GLU A 51 19.55 3.80 -5.32
CA GLU A 51 20.71 3.01 -4.93
C GLU A 51 20.32 1.75 -4.13
N ASN A 52 19.30 1.88 -3.30
CA ASN A 52 18.81 0.80 -2.42
C ASN A 52 17.35 0.44 -2.74
N ILE A 53 17.01 0.34 -4.04
CA ILE A 53 15.61 0.19 -4.48
C ILE A 53 14.93 -1.05 -3.90
N TRP A 54 15.66 -2.16 -3.78
CA TRP A 54 15.13 -3.42 -3.26
C TRP A 54 14.75 -3.32 -1.79
N THR A 55 15.59 -2.71 -0.96
CA THR A 55 15.36 -2.58 0.48
C THR A 55 14.48 -1.38 0.81
N GLU A 56 14.84 -0.17 0.35
CA GLU A 56 14.12 1.05 0.72
C GLU A 56 12.74 1.17 0.06
N GLN A 57 12.54 0.58 -1.14
CA GLN A 57 11.29 0.73 -1.86
C GLN A 57 10.48 -0.56 -1.88
N ILE A 58 11.03 -1.66 -2.38
CA ILE A 58 10.25 -2.90 -2.57
C ILE A 58 10.00 -3.58 -1.23
N LEU A 59 11.03 -3.83 -0.43
CA LEU A 59 10.88 -4.46 0.87
C LEU A 59 9.96 -3.67 1.80
N HIS A 60 10.09 -2.34 1.81
CA HIS A 60 9.18 -1.47 2.57
C HIS A 60 7.70 -1.65 2.15
N CYS A 61 7.43 -1.86 0.86
CA CYS A 61 6.08 -2.14 0.39
C CYS A 61 5.58 -3.54 0.78
N LEU A 62 6.47 -4.49 0.98
CA LEU A 62 6.12 -5.87 1.34
C LEU A 62 6.01 -6.09 2.85
N ALA A 63 6.74 -5.33 3.67
CA ALA A 63 6.75 -5.47 5.11
C ALA A 63 5.36 -5.48 5.79
N PRO A 64 4.36 -4.68 5.36
CA PRO A 64 3.00 -4.77 5.92
C PRO A 64 2.39 -6.17 5.87
N TRP A 65 2.72 -6.95 4.84
CA TRP A 65 2.11 -8.27 4.60
C TRP A 65 2.66 -9.38 5.50
N THR A 66 3.70 -9.09 6.26
CA THR A 66 4.15 -9.95 7.37
C THR A 66 3.35 -9.74 8.65
N VAL A 67 2.62 -8.63 8.74
CA VAL A 67 1.84 -8.22 9.93
C VAL A 67 0.35 -8.35 9.69
N VAL A 68 -0.13 -7.97 8.50
CA VAL A 68 -1.55 -8.00 8.13
C VAL A 68 -1.76 -8.73 6.80
N ARG A 69 -2.96 -9.27 6.61
CA ARG A 69 -3.39 -9.87 5.34
C ARG A 69 -4.82 -9.45 5.04
N PHE A 70 -5.14 -9.40 3.75
CA PHE A 70 -6.51 -9.20 3.28
C PHE A 70 -7.20 -10.53 2.98
N PRO A 71 -8.55 -10.59 3.04
CA PRO A 71 -9.32 -11.63 2.38
C PRO A 71 -9.00 -11.72 0.89
N GLU A 72 -9.42 -12.80 0.25
CA GLU A 72 -9.30 -12.94 -1.21
C GLU A 72 -10.22 -11.97 -1.95
N SER A 73 -9.86 -11.70 -3.21
CA SER A 73 -10.67 -10.91 -4.16
C SER A 73 -11.05 -9.50 -3.65
N GLN A 74 -10.13 -8.83 -2.97
CA GLN A 74 -10.34 -7.45 -2.52
C GLN A 74 -10.17 -6.45 -3.66
N ARG A 75 -10.96 -5.37 -3.62
CA ARG A 75 -10.74 -4.18 -4.45
C ARG A 75 -10.02 -3.12 -3.61
N ILE A 76 -8.81 -2.78 -4.03
CA ILE A 76 -7.86 -1.97 -3.25
C ILE A 76 -7.46 -0.75 -4.05
N LEU A 77 -7.46 0.42 -3.40
CA LEU A 77 -6.93 1.65 -3.96
C LEU A 77 -5.53 1.93 -3.40
N ASP A 78 -4.55 2.15 -4.26
CA ASP A 78 -3.25 2.73 -3.90
C ASP A 78 -3.29 4.24 -4.16
N LEU A 79 -3.46 5.00 -3.09
CA LEU A 79 -3.68 6.44 -3.12
C LEU A 79 -2.36 7.19 -3.11
N GLY A 80 -2.11 7.98 -4.15
CA GLY A 80 -0.83 8.67 -4.33
C GLY A 80 0.30 7.71 -4.70
N THR A 81 0.01 6.76 -5.56
CA THR A 81 0.84 5.61 -5.92
C THR A 81 2.26 5.95 -6.41
N GLY A 82 2.49 7.15 -6.95
CA GLY A 82 3.80 7.59 -7.46
C GLY A 82 4.36 6.67 -8.54
N GLY A 83 5.37 5.88 -8.19
CA GLY A 83 5.96 4.86 -9.05
C GLY A 83 5.22 3.52 -9.07
N GLY A 84 4.01 3.43 -8.51
CA GLY A 84 3.28 2.17 -8.34
C GLY A 84 3.51 1.53 -6.97
N LEU A 85 3.88 2.31 -5.96
CA LEU A 85 4.32 1.86 -4.64
C LEU A 85 3.35 2.31 -3.53
N PRO A 86 2.70 1.40 -2.80
CA PRO A 86 2.95 -0.03 -2.71
C PRO A 86 2.09 -0.92 -3.64
N GLY A 87 1.26 -0.36 -4.52
CA GLY A 87 0.25 -1.09 -5.28
C GLY A 87 0.78 -2.16 -6.22
N ILE A 88 1.84 -1.90 -7.01
CA ILE A 88 2.42 -2.91 -7.92
C ILE A 88 3.09 -4.05 -7.14
N PRO A 89 3.94 -3.82 -6.12
CA PRO A 89 4.42 -4.90 -5.26
C PRO A 89 3.30 -5.77 -4.68
N LEU A 90 2.21 -5.17 -4.22
CA LEU A 90 1.05 -5.92 -3.74
C LEU A 90 0.38 -6.72 -4.86
N ALA A 91 0.21 -6.14 -6.06
CA ALA A 91 -0.39 -6.83 -7.19
C ALA A 91 0.40 -8.07 -7.62
N ILE A 92 1.73 -8.02 -7.52
CA ILE A 92 2.60 -9.18 -7.79
C ILE A 92 2.39 -10.27 -6.73
N LEU A 93 2.28 -9.90 -5.44
CA LEU A 93 2.01 -10.85 -4.36
C LEU A 93 0.58 -11.40 -4.37
N ARG A 94 -0.38 -10.59 -4.79
CA ARG A 94 -1.82 -10.88 -4.71
C ARG A 94 -2.48 -10.71 -6.08
N PRO A 95 -2.23 -11.64 -7.01
CA PRO A 95 -2.80 -11.59 -8.37
C PRO A 95 -4.33 -11.77 -8.38
N ASP A 96 -4.92 -12.15 -7.26
CA ASP A 96 -6.37 -12.24 -7.03
C ASP A 96 -7.03 -10.87 -6.72
N ALA A 97 -6.28 -9.87 -6.28
CA ALA A 97 -6.80 -8.56 -5.90
C ALA A 97 -6.98 -7.63 -7.11
N ASP A 98 -8.07 -6.84 -7.11
CA ASP A 98 -8.27 -5.74 -8.04
C ASP A 98 -7.63 -4.48 -7.47
N ILE A 99 -6.57 -3.99 -8.10
CA ILE A 99 -5.83 -2.83 -7.60
C ILE A 99 -5.99 -1.64 -8.54
N VAL A 100 -6.37 -0.50 -7.98
CA VAL A 100 -6.42 0.78 -8.68
C VAL A 100 -5.27 1.65 -8.19
N LEU A 101 -4.37 2.02 -9.10
CA LEU A 101 -3.25 2.93 -8.84
C LEU A 101 -3.69 4.36 -9.13
N LEU A 102 -3.78 5.22 -8.11
CA LEU A 102 -4.22 6.61 -8.25
C LEU A 102 -3.08 7.58 -8.01
N ASP A 103 -2.84 8.47 -8.97
CA ASP A 103 -1.96 9.64 -8.79
C ASP A 103 -2.54 10.85 -9.53
N SER A 104 -2.29 12.06 -9.01
CA SER A 104 -2.76 13.28 -9.65
C SER A 104 -1.89 13.73 -10.83
N VAL A 105 -0.69 13.21 -10.94
CA VAL A 105 0.31 13.61 -11.96
C VAL A 105 0.19 12.72 -13.20
N ARG A 106 -0.37 13.28 -14.29
CA ARG A 106 -0.61 12.54 -15.55
C ARG A 106 0.65 11.83 -16.09
N LYS A 107 1.81 12.48 -16.08
CA LYS A 107 3.06 11.85 -16.55
C LYS A 107 3.40 10.57 -15.78
N LYS A 108 3.12 10.53 -14.46
CA LYS A 108 3.34 9.32 -13.65
C LYS A 108 2.34 8.23 -14.01
N THR A 109 1.07 8.58 -14.13
CA THR A 109 0.02 7.61 -14.46
C THR A 109 0.18 7.06 -15.88
N ASP A 110 0.68 7.84 -16.83
CA ASP A 110 0.99 7.36 -18.19
C ASP A 110 2.14 6.33 -18.14
N ALA A 111 3.22 6.62 -17.40
CA ALA A 111 4.30 5.65 -17.18
C ALA A 111 3.81 4.37 -16.50
N LEU A 112 2.93 4.49 -15.48
CA LEU A 112 2.37 3.33 -14.78
C LEU A 112 1.53 2.45 -15.72
N ARG A 113 0.75 3.02 -16.64
CA ARG A 113 -0.01 2.24 -17.64
C ARG A 113 0.91 1.38 -18.50
N GLU A 114 2.05 1.92 -18.91
CA GLU A 114 3.04 1.15 -19.68
C GLU A 114 3.71 0.06 -18.82
N ILE A 115 4.05 0.36 -17.56
CA ILE A 115 4.62 -0.61 -16.63
C ILE A 115 3.62 -1.76 -16.36
N VAL A 116 2.37 -1.44 -16.04
CA VAL A 116 1.31 -2.43 -15.76
C VAL A 116 1.08 -3.33 -16.98
N LYS A 117 1.05 -2.75 -18.18
CA LYS A 117 0.92 -3.48 -19.44
C LYS A 117 2.11 -4.42 -19.69
N ALA A 118 3.33 -3.90 -19.51
CA ALA A 118 4.56 -4.69 -19.72
C ALA A 118 4.67 -5.86 -18.74
N LEU A 119 4.22 -5.69 -17.49
CA LEU A 119 4.20 -6.75 -16.46
C LEU A 119 3.04 -7.74 -16.62
N GLY A 120 2.10 -7.48 -17.51
CA GLY A 120 0.92 -8.33 -17.70
C GLY A 120 -0.03 -8.40 -16.50
N LEU A 121 -0.09 -7.34 -15.68
CA LEU A 121 -0.93 -7.28 -14.47
C LEU A 121 -2.39 -7.02 -14.83
N LYS A 122 -3.14 -8.09 -15.08
CA LYS A 122 -4.52 -8.03 -15.64
C LYS A 122 -5.55 -7.40 -14.70
N ARG A 123 -5.32 -7.43 -13.39
CA ARG A 123 -6.24 -6.91 -12.36
C ARG A 123 -5.74 -5.59 -11.75
N VAL A 124 -4.87 -4.87 -12.48
CA VAL A 124 -4.37 -3.55 -12.10
C VAL A 124 -4.85 -2.52 -13.10
N SER A 125 -5.47 -1.46 -12.61
CA SER A 125 -5.87 -0.29 -13.41
C SER A 125 -5.21 0.98 -12.89
N VAL A 126 -5.13 2.02 -13.74
CA VAL A 126 -4.45 3.28 -13.40
C VAL A 126 -5.40 4.44 -13.62
N ALA A 127 -5.67 5.18 -12.56
CA ALA A 127 -6.50 6.38 -12.55
C ALA A 127 -5.65 7.65 -12.39
N THR A 128 -6.06 8.72 -13.06
CA THR A 128 -5.43 10.04 -12.96
C THR A 128 -6.42 11.03 -12.36
N GLY A 129 -6.08 11.66 -11.23
CA GLY A 129 -6.92 12.68 -10.62
C GLY A 129 -6.58 12.97 -9.17
N ARG A 130 -7.23 13.97 -8.61
CA ARG A 130 -7.13 14.30 -7.19
C ARG A 130 -8.05 13.41 -6.37
N ALA A 131 -7.57 12.94 -5.23
CA ALA A 131 -8.33 12.06 -4.34
C ALA A 131 -9.64 12.73 -3.86
N GLU A 132 -9.56 14.01 -3.51
CA GLU A 132 -10.69 14.82 -3.02
C GLU A 132 -11.82 14.94 -4.04
N GLU A 133 -11.49 14.93 -5.32
CA GLU A 133 -12.43 15.03 -6.44
C GLU A 133 -13.01 13.66 -6.78
N LEU A 134 -12.13 12.66 -6.97
CA LEU A 134 -12.52 11.33 -7.37
C LEU A 134 -13.35 10.60 -6.29
N GLY A 135 -13.08 10.85 -5.01
CA GLY A 135 -13.88 10.27 -3.91
C GLY A 135 -15.37 10.64 -3.95
N ARG A 136 -15.75 11.65 -4.74
CA ARG A 136 -17.16 12.06 -4.96
C ARG A 136 -17.74 11.52 -6.27
N SER A 137 -16.93 10.92 -7.12
CA SER A 137 -17.40 10.34 -8.39
C SER A 137 -18.08 8.99 -8.15
N ALA A 138 -19.05 8.64 -9.00
CA ALA A 138 -19.76 7.36 -8.91
C ALA A 138 -18.84 6.14 -9.04
N GLU A 139 -17.72 6.27 -9.74
CA GLU A 139 -16.75 5.21 -9.97
C GLU A 139 -15.95 4.87 -8.70
N PHE A 140 -15.64 5.89 -7.86
CA PHE A 140 -14.77 5.75 -6.69
C PHE A 140 -15.53 5.75 -5.37
N ALA A 141 -16.73 6.34 -5.31
CA ALA A 141 -17.51 6.41 -4.08
C ALA A 141 -17.94 5.02 -3.61
N ALA A 142 -17.59 4.68 -2.37
CA ALA A 142 -17.89 3.39 -1.74
C ALA A 142 -17.43 2.15 -2.56
N ALA A 143 -16.34 2.29 -3.35
CA ALA A 143 -15.94 1.30 -4.33
C ALA A 143 -14.83 0.36 -3.84
N PHE A 144 -14.11 0.67 -2.75
CA PHE A 144 -12.92 -0.04 -2.32
C PHE A 144 -13.10 -0.69 -0.96
N ASN A 145 -12.55 -1.88 -0.78
CA ASN A 145 -12.48 -2.54 0.52
C ASN A 145 -11.37 -1.92 1.37
N SER A 146 -10.26 -1.57 0.75
CA SER A 146 -9.11 -0.97 1.43
C SER A 146 -8.46 0.13 0.61
N VAL A 147 -7.88 1.10 1.29
CA VAL A 147 -7.05 2.16 0.71
C VAL A 147 -5.64 2.03 1.28
N LEU A 148 -4.65 1.97 0.41
CA LEU A 148 -3.23 2.02 0.78
C LEU A 148 -2.70 3.43 0.57
N ALA A 149 -1.75 3.86 1.40
CA ALA A 149 -1.03 5.10 1.20
C ALA A 149 0.40 5.02 1.74
N ARG A 150 1.37 5.57 0.99
CA ARG A 150 2.77 5.64 1.39
C ARG A 150 3.38 6.98 0.99
N GLY A 151 3.77 7.79 1.99
CA GLY A 151 4.50 9.05 1.72
C GLY A 151 3.68 10.11 0.98
N VAL A 152 2.37 10.16 1.18
CA VAL A 152 1.44 11.03 0.42
C VAL A 152 1.07 12.29 1.20
N ALA A 153 0.51 12.13 2.41
CA ALA A 153 -0.05 13.24 3.19
C ALA A 153 -0.09 12.89 4.70
N PRO A 154 -0.38 13.87 5.57
CA PRO A 154 -0.72 13.60 6.96
C PRO A 154 -1.92 12.65 7.10
N LEU A 155 -1.96 11.87 8.18
CA LEU A 155 -2.97 10.82 8.39
C LEU A 155 -4.40 11.38 8.38
N GLU A 156 -4.63 12.57 8.93
CA GLU A 156 -5.94 13.22 8.91
C GLU A 156 -6.47 13.48 7.49
N GLU A 157 -5.60 13.85 6.56
CA GLU A 157 -5.97 14.07 5.16
C GLU A 157 -6.22 12.74 4.46
N LEU A 158 -5.36 11.74 4.70
CA LEU A 158 -5.56 10.39 4.18
C LEU A 158 -6.91 9.81 4.60
N ILE A 159 -7.31 9.99 5.87
CA ILE A 159 -8.62 9.55 6.39
C ILE A 159 -9.76 10.27 5.65
N ARG A 160 -9.66 11.59 5.48
CA ARG A 160 -10.70 12.37 4.77
C ARG A 160 -10.85 11.94 3.32
N TRP A 161 -9.75 11.65 2.63
CA TRP A 161 -9.77 11.21 1.24
C TRP A 161 -10.24 9.76 1.09
N ALA A 162 -9.78 8.87 1.96
CA ALA A 162 -10.11 7.45 1.90
C ALA A 162 -11.59 7.17 2.25
N ARG A 163 -12.14 7.86 3.28
CA ARG A 163 -13.47 7.59 3.81
C ARG A 163 -14.59 7.53 2.74
N PRO A 164 -14.75 8.50 1.83
CA PRO A 164 -15.81 8.43 0.81
C PRO A 164 -15.60 7.31 -0.21
N MET A 165 -14.36 6.84 -0.40
CA MET A 165 -14.01 5.80 -1.37
C MET A 165 -14.20 4.39 -0.82
N LEU A 166 -14.25 4.23 0.49
CA LEU A 166 -14.37 2.93 1.15
C LEU A 166 -15.80 2.41 1.14
N ALA A 167 -15.96 1.15 0.77
CA ALA A 167 -17.23 0.43 0.81
C ALA A 167 -17.77 0.40 2.25
N ARG A 168 -19.09 0.62 2.39
CA ARG A 168 -19.73 0.55 3.71
C ARG A 168 -19.91 -0.91 4.13
N SER A 169 -18.92 -1.45 4.82
CA SER A 169 -18.98 -2.80 5.38
C SER A 169 -19.39 -2.75 6.85
N SER A 170 -20.37 -3.57 7.23
CA SER A 170 -20.81 -3.70 8.62
C SER A 170 -19.90 -4.61 9.46
N ARG A 171 -18.91 -5.27 8.84
CA ARG A 171 -18.04 -6.23 9.51
C ARG A 171 -16.60 -5.75 9.45
N VAL A 172 -16.15 -5.12 10.53
CA VAL A 172 -14.73 -4.95 10.80
C VAL A 172 -14.38 -5.99 11.86
N LYS A 173 -13.67 -7.04 11.47
CA LYS A 173 -13.06 -7.98 12.40
C LYS A 173 -11.57 -8.01 12.14
N VAL A 174 -10.79 -7.71 13.15
CA VAL A 174 -9.38 -8.08 13.20
C VAL A 174 -9.27 -9.09 14.32
N ASP A 175 -8.89 -10.29 14.00
CA ASP A 175 -8.63 -11.28 15.03
C ASP A 175 -7.20 -11.09 15.59
N VAL A 176 -7.03 -9.99 16.30
CA VAL A 176 -5.79 -9.71 17.04
C VAL A 176 -5.66 -10.63 18.27
N ARG A 177 -6.77 -11.25 18.70
CA ARG A 177 -6.82 -12.07 19.93
C ARG A 177 -6.16 -13.42 19.77
N SER A 178 -6.01 -13.91 18.53
CA SER A 178 -5.35 -15.19 18.26
C SER A 178 -3.83 -15.15 18.50
N GLY A 179 -3.22 -13.96 18.56
CA GLY A 179 -1.77 -13.79 18.65
C GLY A 179 -1.00 -14.27 17.40
N GLN A 180 -1.69 -14.83 16.43
CA GLN A 180 -1.09 -15.33 15.19
C GLN A 180 -0.97 -14.22 14.15
N ARG A 181 0.23 -13.94 13.69
CA ARG A 181 0.49 -13.06 12.54
C ARG A 181 0.53 -13.87 11.24
N PRO A 182 0.18 -13.28 10.08
CA PRO A 182 -0.41 -11.95 9.88
C PRO A 182 -1.89 -11.88 10.28
N PHE A 183 -2.31 -10.71 10.82
CA PHE A 183 -3.70 -10.46 11.20
C PHE A 183 -4.59 -10.26 9.98
N LEU A 184 -5.74 -10.92 9.94
CA LEU A 184 -6.72 -10.74 8.87
C LEU A 184 -7.43 -9.40 9.02
N LEU A 185 -7.35 -8.53 8.00
CA LEU A 185 -8.08 -7.26 7.92
C LEU A 185 -9.37 -7.45 7.13
N GLU A 186 -10.49 -7.46 7.82
CA GLU A 186 -11.81 -7.47 7.21
C GLU A 186 -12.47 -6.10 7.33
N GLY A 187 -13.26 -5.73 6.31
CA GLY A 187 -14.01 -4.49 6.29
C GLY A 187 -13.25 -3.33 5.65
N SER A 188 -13.71 -2.12 5.95
CA SER A 188 -13.23 -0.89 5.31
C SER A 188 -12.02 -0.35 6.05
N THR A 189 -10.85 -0.38 5.43
CA THR A 189 -9.59 0.00 6.06
C THR A 189 -8.78 0.99 5.24
N LEU A 190 -8.12 1.92 5.94
CA LEU A 190 -6.99 2.67 5.41
C LEU A 190 -5.71 2.11 6.03
N ILE A 191 -4.75 1.79 5.19
CA ILE A 191 -3.45 1.25 5.57
C ILE A 191 -2.38 2.24 5.12
N ALA A 192 -1.75 2.90 6.09
CA ALA A 192 -0.75 3.92 5.83
C ALA A 192 0.63 3.50 6.33
N LEU A 193 1.61 3.51 5.42
CA LEU A 193 3.02 3.36 5.76
C LEU A 193 3.58 4.70 6.23
N LYS A 194 4.01 4.75 7.47
CA LYS A 194 4.43 5.96 8.17
C LYS A 194 5.81 5.77 8.82
N GLY A 195 6.40 6.85 9.30
CA GLY A 195 7.65 6.83 10.05
C GLY A 195 7.77 8.03 10.98
N GLY A 196 8.72 7.96 11.91
CA GLY A 196 8.92 8.98 12.92
C GLY A 196 7.97 8.86 14.12
N ASP A 197 7.89 9.94 14.92
CA ASP A 197 6.96 9.99 16.06
C ASP A 197 5.51 10.21 15.57
N LEU A 198 4.70 9.20 15.69
CA LEU A 198 3.30 9.21 15.27
C LEU A 198 2.31 9.70 16.34
N ALA A 199 2.75 9.86 17.59
CA ALA A 199 1.83 10.17 18.70
C ALA A 199 1.02 11.47 18.48
N GLY A 200 1.69 12.51 17.99
CA GLY A 200 1.06 13.78 17.62
C GLY A 200 0.12 13.64 16.42
N GLU A 201 0.57 12.95 15.38
CA GLU A 201 -0.20 12.73 14.14
C GLU A 201 -1.47 11.91 14.40
N LEU A 202 -1.39 10.84 15.19
CA LEU A 202 -2.52 9.99 15.56
C LEU A 202 -3.57 10.77 16.37
N ARG A 203 -3.13 11.56 17.37
CA ARG A 203 -4.04 12.41 18.15
C ARG A 203 -4.75 13.43 17.26
N ALA A 204 -4.00 14.12 16.40
CA ALA A 204 -4.56 15.10 15.48
C ALA A 204 -5.57 14.47 14.52
N ALA A 205 -5.25 13.31 13.97
CA ALA A 205 -6.14 12.56 13.09
C ALA A 205 -7.44 12.17 13.81
N ALA A 206 -7.35 11.57 15.02
CA ALA A 206 -8.52 11.18 15.78
C ALA A 206 -9.43 12.37 16.15
N VAL A 207 -8.86 13.49 16.57
CA VAL A 207 -9.62 14.70 16.92
C VAL A 207 -10.30 15.32 15.70
N LYS A 208 -9.57 15.48 14.59
CA LYS A 208 -10.05 16.21 13.42
C LYS A 208 -11.01 15.41 12.54
N THR A 209 -10.92 14.09 12.55
CA THR A 209 -11.74 13.21 11.70
C THR A 209 -12.85 12.49 12.46
N GLY A 210 -12.73 12.37 13.78
CA GLY A 210 -13.64 11.60 14.63
C GLY A 210 -13.38 10.09 14.62
N GLU A 211 -12.44 9.61 13.77
CA GLU A 211 -12.07 8.19 13.76
C GLU A 211 -11.31 7.82 15.03
N ARG A 212 -11.70 6.70 15.65
CA ARG A 212 -11.16 6.24 16.93
C ARG A 212 -10.45 4.90 16.84
N ASP A 213 -10.72 4.12 15.81
CA ASP A 213 -10.15 2.80 15.61
C ASP A 213 -8.86 2.89 14.76
N LEU A 214 -7.80 3.41 15.41
CA LEU A 214 -6.48 3.55 14.84
C LEU A 214 -5.51 2.63 15.56
N GLU A 215 -4.86 1.76 14.84
CA GLU A 215 -3.88 0.82 15.37
C GLU A 215 -2.53 0.98 14.68
N VAL A 216 -1.45 0.86 15.45
CA VAL A 216 -0.09 0.99 14.94
C VAL A 216 0.64 -0.32 15.15
N PHE A 217 1.26 -0.81 14.08
CA PHE A 217 2.05 -2.02 14.08
C PHE A 217 3.51 -1.71 13.76
N ASP A 218 4.41 -2.36 14.47
CA ASP A 218 5.82 -2.44 14.09
C ASP A 218 5.98 -3.33 12.86
N LEU A 219 7.00 -3.07 12.06
CA LEU A 219 7.33 -3.82 10.87
C LEU A 219 8.66 -4.57 11.08
N PRO A 220 8.66 -5.69 11.81
CA PRO A 220 9.88 -6.38 12.24
C PRO A 220 10.74 -6.85 11.07
N LEU A 221 10.15 -7.10 9.90
CA LEU A 221 10.91 -7.45 8.70
C LEU A 221 11.94 -6.38 8.31
N LEU A 222 11.68 -5.12 8.63
CA LEU A 222 12.56 -4.00 8.31
C LEU A 222 13.72 -3.85 9.32
N ASP A 223 13.58 -4.45 10.50
CA ASP A 223 14.59 -4.39 11.56
C ASP A 223 15.71 -5.44 11.34
N GLU A 224 15.48 -6.44 10.48
CA GLU A 224 16.46 -7.51 10.17
C GLU A 224 17.56 -7.07 9.19
N VAL A 225 17.44 -5.91 8.58
CA VAL A 225 18.34 -5.41 7.55
C VAL A 225 18.68 -3.95 7.84
N GLU A 226 19.95 -3.56 7.73
CA GLU A 226 20.34 -2.14 7.78
C GLU A 226 19.82 -1.41 6.54
N THR A 227 18.55 -1.05 6.58
CA THR A 227 17.84 -0.44 5.43
C THR A 227 17.67 1.06 5.53
N GLY A 228 17.94 1.65 6.71
CA GLY A 228 17.53 3.03 7.03
C GLY A 228 16.00 3.19 7.12
N LEU A 229 15.28 2.07 7.26
CA LEU A 229 13.83 2.01 7.43
C LEU A 229 13.40 1.69 8.87
N GLU A 230 14.37 1.65 9.78
CA GLU A 230 14.15 1.41 11.20
C GLU A 230 13.11 2.42 11.74
N GLY A 231 12.22 1.94 12.58
CA GLY A 231 11.13 2.76 13.13
C GLY A 231 10.01 3.10 12.13
N LYS A 232 9.99 2.51 10.94
CA LYS A 232 8.81 2.56 10.06
C LYS A 232 7.68 1.75 10.67
N LYS A 233 6.47 2.27 10.53
CA LYS A 233 5.25 1.74 11.15
C LYS A 233 4.18 1.53 10.10
N LEU A 234 3.30 0.60 10.38
CA LEU A 234 2.03 0.45 9.69
C LEU A 234 0.93 1.04 10.56
N VAL A 235 0.20 2.02 10.03
CA VAL A 235 -1.01 2.55 10.67
C VAL A 235 -2.23 1.98 9.95
N VAL A 236 -3.09 1.31 10.69
CA VAL A 236 -4.37 0.79 10.20
C VAL A 236 -5.50 1.61 10.83
N VAL A 237 -6.31 2.23 9.99
CA VAL A 237 -7.54 2.90 10.41
C VAL A 237 -8.71 2.06 9.93
N ARG A 238 -9.57 1.61 10.87
CA ARG A 238 -10.79 0.88 10.58
C ARG A 238 -11.98 1.81 10.65
N PHE A 239 -12.76 1.84 9.58
CA PHE A 239 -13.93 2.71 9.50
C PHE A 239 -15.17 1.97 9.99
N SER A 240 -15.82 2.55 10.98
CA SER A 240 -17.15 2.14 11.41
C SER A 240 -18.21 3.05 10.77
N TRP A 241 -19.19 2.43 10.14
CA TRP A 241 -20.35 3.14 9.63
C TRP A 241 -21.46 2.99 10.67
N GLY A 242 -21.81 4.09 11.36
CA GLY A 242 -22.94 4.09 12.31
C GLY A 242 -24.17 3.44 11.64
N LYS A 243 -24.99 2.75 12.45
CA LYS A 243 -26.30 2.24 12.00
C LYS A 243 -27.15 3.44 11.58
N THR A 244 -27.00 3.90 10.33
CA THR A 244 -28.05 4.67 9.69
C THR A 244 -29.09 3.65 9.33
N GLY A 245 -30.17 3.61 10.12
CA GLY A 245 -31.38 2.92 9.70
C GLY A 245 -31.80 3.40 8.30
N PRO A 246 -32.60 2.62 7.58
CA PRO A 246 -33.09 3.02 6.28
C PRO A 246 -33.84 4.36 6.41
N VAL A 247 -33.42 5.36 5.61
CA VAL A 247 -34.24 6.52 5.31
C VAL A 247 -35.21 6.12 4.20
#